data_97a6dca3aa89f1ea5504d76eb18159c3
#
_entry.id   97a6dca3aa89f1ea5504d76eb18159c3
#
_cell.length_a   1.000
_cell.length_b   1.000
_cell.length_c   1.000
_cell.angle_alpha   90.00
_cell.angle_beta   90.00
_cell.angle_gamma   90.00
#
_symmetry.space_group_name_H-M   'P 1'
#
loop_
_entity.id
_entity.type
_entity.pdbx_description
1 polymer ?
#
loop_
_entity_poly.entity_id
_entity_poly.type
_entity_poly.pdbx_seq_one_letter_code
_entity_poly.pdbx_strand_id
1 'polypeptide(L)'
;MPILNLTPDELLSTTRSVRKRLDLTRPVEPELVRECLELALQAPTGSNTQSWQFVVVTDPEKRMAISELYRQSWTAYRATPQRAARTYTDPTERRQTMKRVIDSSEYLAEHLHEVPVHLIPCITGRLDHLSTTIMQAGAWGSILPAVWSFMLAARSRGLGTTWTTLHLAYEREAADVLGIPYDKITQCALIPVAYTLGTNFSPAPREPLDSVLHWDKW
;
A
#
# COMPACT_ATOMS: atom_id res chain seq x y z
N MET A 1 -19.19 -9.92 6.96
CA MET A 1 -19.78 -9.52 5.66
C MET A 1 -19.64 -10.65 4.65
N PRO A 2 -20.55 -10.79 3.66
CA PRO A 2 -20.33 -11.76 2.61
C PRO A 2 -19.06 -11.41 1.82
N ILE A 3 -18.24 -12.42 1.56
CA ILE A 3 -17.10 -12.34 0.65
C ILE A 3 -17.66 -12.02 -0.75
N LEU A 4 -17.02 -11.08 -1.47
CA LEU A 4 -17.38 -10.78 -2.85
C LEU A 4 -17.14 -12.02 -3.73
N ASN A 5 -18.09 -12.36 -4.57
CA ASN A 5 -17.97 -13.48 -5.49
C ASN A 5 -17.12 -13.07 -6.70
N LEU A 6 -15.79 -12.99 -6.49
CA LEU A 6 -14.80 -12.70 -7.52
C LEU A 6 -14.03 -13.97 -7.86
N THR A 7 -13.87 -14.25 -9.14
CA THR A 7 -12.93 -15.28 -9.58
C THR A 7 -11.49 -14.86 -9.22
N PRO A 8 -10.51 -15.77 -9.16
CA PRO A 8 -9.11 -15.41 -8.94
C PRO A 8 -8.60 -14.35 -9.92
N ASP A 9 -8.95 -14.45 -11.20
CA ASP A 9 -8.55 -13.49 -12.23
C ASP A 9 -9.19 -12.12 -12.02
N GLU A 10 -10.46 -12.06 -11.64
CA GLU A 10 -11.13 -10.81 -11.29
C GLU A 10 -10.51 -10.18 -10.04
N LEU A 11 -10.22 -10.96 -9.01
CA LEU A 11 -9.56 -10.46 -7.81
C LEU A 11 -8.21 -9.83 -8.15
N LEU A 12 -7.37 -10.52 -8.92
CA LEU A 12 -6.04 -10.06 -9.31
C LEU A 12 -6.10 -8.84 -10.24
N SER A 13 -6.98 -8.85 -11.25
CA SER A 13 -7.04 -7.79 -12.27
C SER A 13 -7.77 -6.53 -11.79
N THR A 14 -8.69 -6.64 -10.82
CA THR A 14 -9.51 -5.52 -10.34
C THR A 14 -9.12 -4.98 -8.95
N THR A 15 -8.10 -5.56 -8.29
CA THR A 15 -7.53 -4.95 -7.08
C THR A 15 -6.77 -3.69 -7.47
N ARG A 16 -7.18 -2.56 -6.92
CA ARG A 16 -6.74 -1.22 -7.32
C ARG A 16 -6.32 -0.41 -6.10
N SER A 17 -5.50 0.60 -6.33
CA SER A 17 -5.31 1.67 -5.36
C SER A 17 -6.59 2.49 -5.22
N VAL A 18 -7.32 2.28 -4.14
CA VAL A 18 -8.57 2.98 -3.84
C VAL A 18 -8.29 4.17 -2.95
N ARG A 19 -8.75 5.35 -3.38
CA ARG A 19 -8.55 6.62 -2.66
C ARG A 19 -9.88 7.35 -2.49
N LYS A 20 -10.41 7.99 -3.55
CA LYS A 20 -11.68 8.73 -3.54
C LYS A 20 -12.92 7.87 -3.26
N ARG A 21 -12.82 6.57 -3.43
CA ARG A 21 -13.91 5.63 -3.17
C ARG A 21 -13.77 4.90 -1.84
N LEU A 22 -12.91 5.35 -0.94
CA LEU A 22 -12.92 4.91 0.44
C LEU A 22 -14.11 5.53 1.16
N ASP A 23 -14.89 4.72 1.87
CA ASP A 23 -15.96 5.18 2.76
C ASP A 23 -15.33 5.63 4.07
N LEU A 24 -15.20 6.94 4.24
CA LEU A 24 -14.53 7.56 5.39
C LEU A 24 -15.41 7.58 6.64
N THR A 25 -16.70 7.27 6.49
CA THR A 25 -17.69 7.36 7.58
C THR A 25 -17.98 6.02 8.23
N ARG A 26 -17.74 4.93 7.51
CA ARG A 26 -18.04 3.58 7.98
C ARG A 26 -16.85 2.98 8.72
N PRO A 27 -17.01 2.57 9.99
CA PRO A 27 -15.95 1.86 10.71
C PRO A 27 -15.65 0.52 10.04
N VAL A 28 -14.41 0.06 10.19
CA VAL A 28 -13.96 -1.28 9.79
C VAL A 28 -13.81 -2.12 11.04
N GLU A 29 -14.46 -3.27 11.06
CA GLU A 29 -14.45 -4.19 12.19
C GLU A 29 -13.03 -4.75 12.40
N PRO A 30 -12.49 -4.74 13.64
CA PRO A 30 -11.15 -5.27 13.93
C PRO A 30 -10.98 -6.73 13.50
N GLU A 31 -12.02 -7.54 13.64
CA GLU A 31 -12.04 -8.96 13.26
C GLU A 31 -11.80 -9.12 11.76
N LEU A 32 -12.35 -8.22 10.93
CA LEU A 32 -12.19 -8.27 9.49
C LEU A 32 -10.75 -7.96 9.07
N VAL A 33 -10.10 -7.00 9.75
CA VAL A 33 -8.68 -6.70 9.55
C VAL A 33 -7.83 -7.89 9.96
N ARG A 34 -8.15 -8.53 11.09
CA ARG A 34 -7.48 -9.73 11.60
C ARG A 34 -7.57 -10.89 10.61
N GLU A 35 -8.76 -11.21 10.10
CA GLU A 35 -8.94 -12.24 9.07
C GLU A 35 -8.07 -11.99 7.83
N CYS A 36 -8.01 -10.74 7.37
CA CYS A 36 -7.16 -10.39 6.23
C CYS A 36 -5.66 -10.57 6.55
N LEU A 37 -5.22 -10.28 7.77
CA LEU A 37 -3.85 -10.49 8.22
C LEU A 37 -3.52 -11.98 8.35
N GLU A 38 -4.43 -12.81 8.87
CA GLU A 38 -4.25 -14.26 8.95
C GLU A 38 -4.02 -14.88 7.56
N LEU A 39 -4.72 -14.41 6.54
CA LEU A 39 -4.47 -14.81 5.16
C LEU A 39 -3.12 -14.28 4.63
N ALA A 40 -2.74 -13.06 5.01
CA ALA A 40 -1.45 -12.47 4.64
C ALA A 40 -0.27 -13.27 5.17
N LEU A 41 -0.39 -13.87 6.34
CA LEU A 41 0.65 -14.72 6.96
C LEU A 41 0.90 -16.04 6.21
N GLN A 42 0.08 -16.40 5.21
CA GLN A 42 0.34 -17.55 4.34
C GLN A 42 1.37 -17.24 3.25
N ALA A 43 1.81 -15.99 3.13
CA ALA A 43 2.86 -15.62 2.18
C ALA A 43 4.21 -16.27 2.57
N PRO A 44 5.06 -16.62 1.59
CA PRO A 44 6.38 -17.18 1.89
C PRO A 44 7.32 -16.11 2.44
N THR A 45 8.31 -16.54 3.25
CA THR A 45 9.42 -15.71 3.71
C THR A 45 10.76 -16.37 3.48
N GLY A 46 11.81 -15.60 3.31
CA GLY A 46 13.17 -16.11 3.22
C GLY A 46 13.51 -16.99 4.43
N SER A 47 13.93 -18.23 4.18
CA SER A 47 14.25 -19.24 5.22
C SER A 47 13.12 -19.45 6.25
N ASN A 48 11.88 -19.18 5.89
CA ASN A 48 10.73 -19.24 6.79
C ASN A 48 10.91 -18.43 8.08
N THR A 49 11.56 -17.27 7.99
CA THR A 49 11.89 -16.43 9.17
C THR A 49 10.68 -15.76 9.80
N GLN A 50 9.62 -15.52 9.01
CA GLN A 50 8.35 -14.92 9.46
C GLN A 50 8.57 -13.64 10.31
N SER A 51 9.47 -12.78 9.85
CA SER A 51 9.94 -11.58 10.58
C SER A 51 9.04 -10.34 10.40
N TRP A 52 7.88 -10.51 9.76
CA TRP A 52 6.88 -9.44 9.61
C TRP A 52 6.25 -9.02 10.94
N GLN A 53 5.90 -7.76 11.01
CA GLN A 53 5.12 -7.14 12.08
C GLN A 53 4.05 -6.25 11.45
N PHE A 54 2.92 -6.08 12.10
CA PHE A 54 1.85 -5.24 11.58
C PHE A 54 1.33 -4.34 12.69
N VAL A 55 1.35 -3.02 12.46
CA VAL A 55 0.72 -2.06 13.36
C VAL A 55 -0.59 -1.61 12.73
N VAL A 56 -1.70 -1.88 13.41
CA VAL A 56 -3.04 -1.44 13.00
C VAL A 56 -3.40 -0.20 13.81
N VAL A 57 -3.57 0.92 13.13
CA VAL A 57 -3.83 2.23 13.74
C VAL A 57 -5.29 2.60 13.51
N THR A 58 -6.07 2.62 14.58
CA THR A 58 -7.49 3.02 14.61
C THR A 58 -7.71 4.27 15.45
N ASP A 59 -6.77 4.60 16.35
CA ASP A 59 -6.78 5.77 17.19
C ASP A 59 -6.78 7.06 16.35
N PRO A 60 -7.77 7.96 16.52
CA PRO A 60 -7.91 9.16 15.70
C PRO A 60 -6.72 10.14 15.81
N GLU A 61 -6.13 10.27 16.99
CA GLU A 61 -4.99 11.20 17.22
C GLU A 61 -3.74 10.67 16.50
N LYS A 62 -3.48 9.37 16.59
CA LYS A 62 -2.37 8.73 15.88
C LYS A 62 -2.57 8.76 14.36
N ARG A 63 -3.81 8.51 13.87
CA ARG A 63 -4.12 8.64 12.44
C ARG A 63 -3.89 10.07 11.94
N MET A 64 -4.29 11.08 12.73
CA MET A 64 -4.04 12.48 12.41
C MET A 64 -2.54 12.78 12.34
N ALA A 65 -1.76 12.35 13.34
CA ALA A 65 -0.31 12.60 13.37
C ALA A 65 0.41 11.93 12.18
N ILE A 66 0.10 10.69 11.87
CA ILE A 66 0.67 10.00 10.68
C ILE A 66 0.25 10.68 9.37
N SER A 67 -1.00 11.16 9.30
CA SER A 67 -1.51 11.85 8.11
C SER A 67 -0.82 13.20 7.90
N GLU A 68 -0.41 13.87 8.95
CA GLU A 68 0.34 15.13 8.86
C GLU A 68 1.75 14.88 8.28
N LEU A 69 2.47 13.86 8.76
CA LEU A 69 3.76 13.46 8.21
C LEU A 69 3.64 13.08 6.72
N TYR A 70 2.57 12.35 6.38
CA TYR A 70 2.26 12.00 5.00
C TYR A 70 2.01 13.23 4.13
N ARG A 71 1.25 14.22 4.61
CA ARG A 71 0.92 15.46 3.88
C ARG A 71 2.16 16.31 3.64
N GLN A 72 3.06 16.41 4.62
CA GLN A 72 4.35 17.10 4.47
C GLN A 72 5.17 16.46 3.33
N SER A 73 5.28 15.13 3.33
CA SER A 73 5.96 14.39 2.27
C SER A 73 5.28 14.55 0.92
N TRP A 74 3.94 14.55 0.88
CA TRP A 74 3.18 14.78 -0.34
C TRP A 74 3.49 16.14 -0.96
N THR A 75 3.55 17.18 -0.15
CA THR A 75 3.87 18.54 -0.58
C THR A 75 5.26 18.61 -1.19
N ALA A 76 6.27 18.03 -0.52
CA ALA A 76 7.63 17.95 -1.04
C ALA A 76 7.70 17.13 -2.35
N TYR A 77 7.02 15.97 -2.40
CA TYR A 77 6.98 15.11 -3.57
C TYR A 77 6.32 15.78 -4.78
N ARG A 78 5.29 16.61 -4.60
CA ARG A 78 4.67 17.38 -5.69
C ARG A 78 5.62 18.40 -6.31
N ALA A 79 6.53 18.95 -5.53
CA ALA A 79 7.50 19.94 -6.00
C ALA A 79 8.64 19.34 -6.85
N THR A 80 8.77 18.00 -6.92
CA THR A 80 9.87 17.35 -7.65
C THR A 80 9.60 17.20 -9.15
N PRO A 81 10.55 17.58 -10.05
CA PRO A 81 10.38 17.49 -11.50
C PRO A 81 10.30 16.07 -12.07
N GLN A 82 10.79 15.08 -11.32
CA GLN A 82 10.97 13.69 -11.78
C GLN A 82 9.68 12.90 -12.07
N ARG A 83 8.54 13.50 -11.77
CA ARG A 83 7.20 12.90 -12.00
C ARG A 83 6.80 12.81 -13.46
N ALA A 84 7.39 13.60 -14.31
CA ALA A 84 6.94 13.80 -15.69
C ALA A 84 7.54 12.82 -16.71
N ALA A 85 8.51 12.00 -16.36
CA ALA A 85 9.41 11.37 -17.30
C ALA A 85 9.21 9.87 -17.56
N ARG A 86 8.06 9.26 -17.20
CA ARG A 86 7.81 7.87 -17.58
C ARG A 86 7.11 7.79 -18.93
N THR A 87 7.73 7.07 -19.85
CA THR A 87 7.23 6.80 -21.21
C THR A 87 6.12 5.76 -21.21
N TYR A 88 4.95 6.15 -21.70
CA TYR A 88 3.88 5.25 -22.15
C TYR A 88 3.83 5.31 -23.68
N THR A 89 3.30 4.28 -24.31
CA THR A 89 3.16 4.20 -25.77
C THR A 89 2.19 5.23 -26.33
N ASP A 90 1.15 5.62 -25.57
CA ASP A 90 0.23 6.71 -25.93
C ASP A 90 0.34 7.91 -24.96
N PRO A 91 0.91 9.04 -25.41
CA PRO A 91 1.06 10.24 -24.58
C PRO A 91 -0.28 10.83 -24.13
N THR A 92 -1.36 10.64 -24.90
CA THR A 92 -2.68 11.22 -24.59
C THR A 92 -3.38 10.44 -23.49
N GLU A 93 -3.44 9.11 -23.60
CA GLU A 93 -4.00 8.23 -22.57
C GLU A 93 -3.23 8.32 -21.27
N ARG A 94 -1.90 8.38 -21.35
CA ARG A 94 -1.04 8.61 -20.21
C ARG A 94 -1.38 9.90 -19.48
N ARG A 95 -1.51 11.00 -20.21
CA ARG A 95 -1.77 12.32 -19.60
C ARG A 95 -3.08 12.30 -18.80
N GLN A 96 -4.13 11.70 -19.35
CA GLN A 96 -5.42 11.56 -18.68
C GLN A 96 -5.31 10.65 -17.44
N THR A 97 -4.61 9.53 -17.55
CA THR A 97 -4.38 8.61 -16.45
C THR A 97 -3.58 9.27 -15.34
N MET A 98 -2.50 9.99 -15.66
CA MET A 98 -1.69 10.71 -14.67
C MET A 98 -2.46 11.82 -13.97
N LYS A 99 -3.33 12.57 -14.69
CA LYS A 99 -4.19 13.57 -14.07
C LYS A 99 -5.10 12.93 -13.01
N ARG A 100 -5.74 11.79 -13.33
CA ARG A 100 -6.58 11.05 -12.38
C ARG A 100 -5.78 10.52 -11.17
N VAL A 101 -4.56 10.04 -11.41
CA VAL A 101 -3.67 9.57 -10.34
C VAL A 101 -3.30 10.71 -9.40
N ILE A 102 -2.88 11.87 -9.94
CA ILE A 102 -2.51 13.04 -9.15
C ILE A 102 -3.71 13.52 -8.31
N ASP A 103 -4.84 13.75 -8.95
CA ASP A 103 -6.08 14.20 -8.33
C ASP A 103 -6.56 13.26 -7.21
N SER A 104 -6.51 11.95 -7.43
CA SER A 104 -6.87 10.98 -6.39
C SER A 104 -5.83 10.87 -5.27
N SER A 105 -4.56 11.11 -5.56
CA SER A 105 -3.50 11.08 -4.54
C SER A 105 -3.54 12.34 -3.67
N GLU A 106 -3.88 13.49 -4.25
CA GLU A 106 -4.12 14.73 -3.52
C GLU A 106 -5.29 14.58 -2.54
N TYR A 107 -6.42 14.07 -3.04
CA TYR A 107 -7.56 13.74 -2.20
C TYR A 107 -7.16 12.84 -1.01
N LEU A 108 -6.37 11.78 -1.25
CA LEU A 108 -5.92 10.93 -0.16
C LEU A 108 -5.04 11.70 0.84
N ALA A 109 -4.14 12.56 0.38
CA ALA A 109 -3.28 13.35 1.27
C ALA A 109 -4.09 14.31 2.16
N GLU A 110 -5.20 14.84 1.64
CA GLU A 110 -6.11 15.72 2.38
C GLU A 110 -6.96 14.96 3.41
N HIS A 111 -7.45 13.77 3.04
CA HIS A 111 -8.44 13.01 3.80
C HIS A 111 -7.86 11.75 4.49
N LEU A 112 -6.55 11.54 4.49
CA LEU A 112 -5.96 10.32 5.05
C LEU A 112 -6.33 10.10 6.52
N HIS A 113 -6.38 11.18 7.32
CA HIS A 113 -6.74 11.13 8.74
C HIS A 113 -8.18 10.66 9.01
N GLU A 114 -9.07 10.78 8.02
CA GLU A 114 -10.46 10.32 8.09
C GLU A 114 -10.59 8.82 7.79
N VAL A 115 -9.61 8.22 7.12
CA VAL A 115 -9.65 6.77 6.82
C VAL A 115 -9.64 5.98 8.13
N PRO A 116 -10.63 5.08 8.36
CA PRO A 116 -10.84 4.46 9.67
C PRO A 116 -9.68 3.60 10.16
N VAL A 117 -8.90 3.01 9.26
CA VAL A 117 -7.76 2.14 9.63
C VAL A 117 -6.55 2.49 8.77
N HIS A 118 -5.38 2.67 9.42
CA HIS A 118 -4.08 2.65 8.77
C HIS A 118 -3.35 1.38 9.18
N LEU A 119 -2.96 0.56 8.22
CA LEU A 119 -2.07 -0.59 8.45
C LEU A 119 -0.64 -0.18 8.09
N ILE A 120 0.28 -0.34 9.04
CA ILE A 120 1.71 -0.13 8.85
C ILE A 120 2.39 -1.51 8.90
N PRO A 121 2.64 -2.15 7.75
CA PRO A 121 3.45 -3.35 7.70
C PRO A 121 4.91 -3.01 7.97
N CYS A 122 5.53 -3.82 8.80
CA CYS A 122 6.90 -3.67 9.26
C CYS A 122 7.65 -4.99 9.14
N ILE A 123 8.98 -4.92 9.16
CA ILE A 123 9.84 -6.09 9.24
C ILE A 123 10.86 -5.92 10.37
N THR A 124 11.16 -7.00 11.06
CA THR A 124 12.20 -7.01 12.10
C THR A 124 13.58 -6.81 11.47
N GLY A 125 14.35 -5.93 12.05
CA GLY A 125 15.66 -5.50 11.55
C GLY A 125 15.59 -4.17 10.77
N ARG A 126 16.75 -3.51 10.69
CA ARG A 126 16.92 -2.30 9.85
C ARG A 126 17.35 -2.72 8.44
N LEU A 127 16.59 -2.27 7.43
CA LEU A 127 16.87 -2.59 6.02
C LEU A 127 17.80 -1.57 5.35
N ASP A 128 17.93 -0.38 5.90
CA ASP A 128 18.81 0.70 5.42
C ASP A 128 20.32 0.36 5.51
N HIS A 129 20.67 -0.63 6.32
CA HIS A 129 22.05 -1.14 6.45
C HIS A 129 22.38 -2.31 5.51
N LEU A 130 21.40 -2.81 4.74
CA LEU A 130 21.62 -3.95 3.85
C LEU A 130 22.39 -3.52 2.61
N SER A 131 23.64 -3.96 2.49
CA SER A 131 24.57 -3.52 1.45
C SER A 131 24.53 -4.36 0.17
N THR A 132 23.95 -5.58 0.21
CA THR A 132 23.94 -6.49 -0.95
C THR A 132 22.54 -6.69 -1.49
N THR A 133 22.44 -6.87 -2.81
CA THR A 133 21.16 -7.16 -3.50
C THR A 133 20.47 -8.39 -2.93
N ILE A 134 21.22 -9.44 -2.59
CA ILE A 134 20.65 -10.67 -2.04
C ILE A 134 19.99 -10.42 -0.67
N MET A 135 20.62 -9.63 0.21
CA MET A 135 20.05 -9.29 1.51
C MET A 135 18.79 -8.42 1.38
N GLN A 136 18.84 -7.42 0.51
CA GLN A 136 17.70 -6.55 0.22
C GLN A 136 16.54 -7.34 -0.40
N ALA A 137 16.81 -8.18 -1.40
CA ALA A 137 15.80 -9.01 -2.05
C ALA A 137 15.16 -9.99 -1.06
N GLY A 138 15.94 -10.64 -0.20
CA GLY A 138 15.44 -11.54 0.83
C GLY A 138 14.53 -10.84 1.84
N ALA A 139 14.92 -9.65 2.31
CA ALA A 139 14.15 -8.87 3.27
C ALA A 139 12.83 -8.35 2.66
N TRP A 140 12.90 -7.62 1.55
CA TRP A 140 11.70 -7.10 0.87
C TRP A 140 10.82 -8.21 0.32
N GLY A 141 11.40 -9.28 -0.24
CA GLY A 141 10.67 -10.46 -0.72
C GLY A 141 9.91 -11.19 0.39
N SER A 142 10.26 -10.98 1.66
CA SER A 142 9.57 -11.59 2.80
C SER A 142 8.34 -10.79 3.26
N ILE A 143 8.32 -9.46 3.13
CA ILE A 143 7.19 -8.64 3.61
C ILE A 143 6.23 -8.24 2.47
N LEU A 144 6.73 -7.91 1.28
CA LEU A 144 5.88 -7.40 0.20
C LEU A 144 4.79 -8.39 -0.24
N PRO A 145 5.05 -9.71 -0.36
CA PRO A 145 4.00 -10.69 -0.69
C PRO A 145 2.90 -10.75 0.37
N ALA A 146 3.26 -10.69 1.66
CA ALA A 146 2.29 -10.71 2.74
C ALA A 146 1.37 -9.47 2.68
N VAL A 147 1.93 -8.28 2.46
CA VAL A 147 1.14 -7.05 2.33
C VAL A 147 0.22 -7.09 1.12
N TRP A 148 0.72 -7.61 -0.02
CA TRP A 148 -0.13 -7.77 -1.20
C TRP A 148 -1.26 -8.78 -0.96
N SER A 149 -0.98 -9.90 -0.30
CA SER A 149 -2.00 -10.88 0.11
C SER A 149 -3.05 -10.26 1.03
N PHE A 150 -2.65 -9.42 1.99
CA PHE A 150 -3.58 -8.62 2.79
C PHE A 150 -4.49 -7.76 1.91
N MET A 151 -3.94 -7.04 0.94
CA MET A 151 -4.72 -6.16 0.05
C MET A 151 -5.72 -6.94 -0.81
N LEU A 152 -5.35 -8.14 -1.28
CA LEU A 152 -6.24 -9.06 -2.00
C LEU A 152 -7.36 -9.58 -1.08
N ALA A 153 -7.02 -10.00 0.14
CA ALA A 153 -7.99 -10.44 1.13
C ALA A 153 -8.97 -9.32 1.53
N ALA A 154 -8.47 -8.11 1.70
CA ALA A 154 -9.28 -6.92 1.95
C ALA A 154 -10.23 -6.64 0.77
N ARG A 155 -9.72 -6.71 -0.48
CA ARG A 155 -10.54 -6.52 -1.69
C ARG A 155 -11.69 -7.52 -1.78
N SER A 156 -11.44 -8.80 -1.51
CA SER A 156 -12.49 -9.83 -1.54
C SER A 156 -13.59 -9.62 -0.48
N ARG A 157 -13.33 -8.80 0.52
CA ARG A 157 -14.25 -8.45 1.63
C ARG A 157 -14.89 -7.06 1.46
N GLY A 158 -14.74 -6.45 0.28
CA GLY A 158 -15.31 -5.12 -0.01
C GLY A 158 -14.54 -3.95 0.60
N LEU A 159 -13.34 -4.20 1.12
CA LEU A 159 -12.44 -3.16 1.58
C LEU A 159 -11.60 -2.62 0.41
N GLY A 160 -11.37 -1.32 0.42
CA GLY A 160 -10.42 -0.63 -0.45
C GLY A 160 -9.12 -0.35 0.29
N THR A 161 -8.02 -0.47 -0.43
CA THR A 161 -6.68 -0.21 0.08
C THR A 161 -5.85 0.57 -0.93
N THR A 162 -4.78 1.20 -0.46
CA THR A 162 -3.77 1.82 -1.32
C THR A 162 -2.39 1.57 -0.74
N TRP A 163 -1.46 1.09 -1.56
CA TRP A 163 -0.05 1.04 -1.19
C TRP A 163 0.56 2.43 -1.28
N THR A 164 1.12 2.94 -0.18
CA THR A 164 1.85 4.21 -0.16
C THR A 164 3.04 4.16 0.81
N THR A 165 4.05 4.98 0.53
CA THR A 165 5.32 5.01 1.28
C THR A 165 5.74 6.43 1.67
N LEU A 166 4.90 7.43 1.44
CA LEU A 166 5.30 8.81 1.65
C LEU A 166 5.63 9.16 3.11
N HIS A 167 4.97 8.51 4.08
CA HIS A 167 5.28 8.69 5.50
C HIS A 167 6.71 8.27 5.85
N LEU A 168 7.35 7.41 5.04
CA LEU A 168 8.71 6.92 5.28
C LEU A 168 9.78 8.02 5.15
N ALA A 169 9.47 9.17 4.54
CA ALA A 169 10.34 10.34 4.62
C ALA A 169 10.51 10.86 6.06
N TYR A 170 9.58 10.48 6.94
CA TYR A 170 9.54 10.77 8.37
C TYR A 170 9.35 9.49 9.16
N GLU A 171 10.10 8.42 8.78
CA GLU A 171 9.94 7.08 9.37
C GLU A 171 10.18 7.08 10.88
N ARG A 172 11.17 7.86 11.36
CA ARG A 172 11.50 7.96 12.79
C ARG A 172 10.37 8.63 13.56
N GLU A 173 9.87 9.75 13.08
CA GLU A 173 8.75 10.48 13.71
C GLU A 173 7.47 9.62 13.70
N ALA A 174 7.23 8.88 12.63
CA ALA A 174 6.12 7.93 12.58
C ALA A 174 6.30 6.78 13.58
N ALA A 175 7.53 6.31 13.78
CA ALA A 175 7.86 5.30 14.78
C ALA A 175 7.59 5.84 16.20
N ASP A 176 7.99 7.07 16.49
CA ASP A 176 7.76 7.72 17.79
C ASP A 176 6.24 7.84 18.10
N VAL A 177 5.43 8.28 17.11
CA VAL A 177 3.96 8.35 17.25
C VAL A 177 3.34 6.99 17.56
N LEU A 178 3.86 5.93 16.95
CA LEU A 178 3.28 4.59 17.03
C LEU A 178 3.91 3.70 18.10
N GLY A 179 5.01 4.14 18.73
CA GLY A 179 5.79 3.35 19.70
C GLY A 179 6.54 2.20 19.03
N ILE A 180 6.90 2.32 17.75
CA ILE A 180 7.68 1.33 17.01
C ILE A 180 9.15 1.50 17.43
N PRO A 181 9.86 0.43 17.84
CA PRO A 181 11.28 0.52 18.19
C PRO A 181 12.12 0.72 16.90
N TYR A 182 12.30 1.97 16.50
CA TYR A 182 12.92 2.38 15.23
C TYR A 182 14.24 1.65 14.93
N ASP A 183 15.12 1.52 15.92
CA ASP A 183 16.45 0.90 15.74
C ASP A 183 16.39 -0.61 15.46
N LYS A 184 15.22 -1.24 15.64
CA LYS A 184 15.01 -2.70 15.51
C LYS A 184 14.02 -3.08 14.43
N ILE A 185 13.21 -2.13 13.95
CA ILE A 185 12.09 -2.38 13.04
C ILE A 185 12.15 -1.39 11.89
N THR A 186 11.96 -1.89 10.68
CA THR A 186 11.76 -1.06 9.47
C THR A 186 10.30 -1.04 9.10
N GLN A 187 9.72 0.14 8.91
CA GLN A 187 8.40 0.32 8.33
C GLN A 187 8.47 0.13 6.81
N CYS A 188 7.52 -0.57 6.21
CA CYS A 188 7.58 -0.94 4.80
C CYS A 188 6.59 -0.16 3.92
N ALA A 189 5.46 0.19 4.47
CA ALA A 189 4.40 0.91 3.78
C ALA A 189 3.40 1.52 4.78
N LEU A 190 2.51 2.35 4.26
CA LEU A 190 1.25 2.76 4.87
C LEU A 190 0.12 2.30 3.96
N ILE A 191 -0.79 1.51 4.48
CA ILE A 191 -1.95 0.99 3.77
C ILE A 191 -3.21 1.55 4.45
N PRO A 192 -3.82 2.63 3.93
CA PRO A 192 -5.14 3.05 4.37
C PRO A 192 -6.18 1.99 3.98
N VAL A 193 -7.10 1.69 4.89
CA VAL A 193 -8.11 0.64 4.76
C VAL A 193 -9.47 1.19 5.16
N ALA A 194 -10.44 1.08 4.27
CA ALA A 194 -11.84 1.41 4.52
C ALA A 194 -12.75 0.57 3.61
N TYR A 195 -14.04 0.51 3.90
CA TYR A 195 -15.00 0.00 2.93
C TYR A 195 -14.98 0.83 1.65
N THR A 196 -15.38 0.23 0.53
CA THR A 196 -15.47 0.95 -0.75
C THR A 196 -16.87 1.44 -1.03
N LEU A 197 -16.98 2.66 -1.56
CA LEU A 197 -18.22 3.17 -2.16
C LEU A 197 -18.46 2.46 -3.50
N GLY A 198 -19.20 1.35 -3.42
CA GLY A 198 -19.40 0.39 -4.50
C GLY A 198 -18.20 -0.55 -4.70
N THR A 199 -18.44 -1.72 -5.25
CA THR A 199 -17.46 -2.81 -5.38
C THR A 199 -16.98 -3.05 -6.81
N ASN A 200 -17.56 -2.37 -7.80
CA ASN A 200 -17.18 -2.53 -9.20
C ASN A 200 -15.90 -1.77 -9.52
N PHE A 201 -14.86 -2.51 -9.86
CA PHE A 201 -13.59 -2.00 -10.33
C PHE A 201 -13.22 -2.70 -11.64
N SER A 202 -12.63 -1.93 -12.56
CA SER A 202 -12.14 -2.45 -13.84
C SER A 202 -10.61 -2.61 -13.81
N PRO A 203 -10.07 -3.50 -14.65
CA PRO A 203 -8.61 -3.57 -14.85
C PRO A 203 -8.02 -2.20 -15.21
N ALA A 204 -6.78 -1.97 -14.79
CA ALA A 204 -6.07 -0.76 -15.16
C ALA A 204 -5.45 -0.90 -16.54
N PRO A 205 -5.34 0.19 -17.32
CA PRO A 205 -4.44 0.22 -18.47
C PRO A 205 -3.01 -0.15 -18.02
N ARG A 206 -2.35 -0.96 -18.81
CA ARG A 206 -0.95 -1.39 -18.61
C ARG A 206 -0.20 -1.32 -19.92
N GLU A 207 1.11 -1.22 -19.85
CA GLU A 207 1.96 -1.41 -21.03
C GLU A 207 1.75 -2.82 -21.58
N PRO A 208 1.87 -3.02 -22.91
CA PRO A 208 1.76 -4.34 -23.52
C PRO A 208 2.76 -5.32 -22.91
N LEU A 209 2.33 -6.57 -22.70
CA LEU A 209 3.19 -7.60 -22.10
C LEU A 209 4.51 -7.77 -22.86
N ASP A 210 4.46 -7.74 -24.19
CA ASP A 210 5.64 -7.93 -25.05
C ASP A 210 6.72 -6.85 -24.88
N SER A 211 6.35 -5.69 -24.30
CA SER A 211 7.32 -4.62 -23.98
C SER A 211 8.17 -4.91 -22.74
N VAL A 212 7.82 -5.92 -21.97
CA VAL A 212 8.49 -6.28 -20.70
C VAL A 212 8.77 -7.78 -20.58
N LEU A 213 8.41 -8.56 -21.58
CA LEU A 213 8.63 -10.01 -21.63
C LEU A 213 9.84 -10.34 -22.49
N HIS A 214 10.81 -11.01 -21.92
CA HIS A 214 12.02 -11.47 -22.59
C HIS A 214 12.19 -12.96 -22.39
N TRP A 215 12.50 -13.69 -23.46
CA TRP A 215 12.75 -15.14 -23.43
C TRP A 215 14.26 -15.40 -23.54
N ASP A 216 14.81 -16.14 -22.58
CA ASP A 216 16.20 -16.62 -22.50
C ASP A 216 17.28 -15.53 -22.43
N LYS A 217 16.99 -14.32 -22.85
CA LYS A 217 17.90 -13.14 -22.81
C LYS A 217 17.11 -11.86 -22.74
N TRP A 218 17.75 -10.79 -22.27
CA TRP A 218 17.21 -9.44 -22.27
C TRP A 218 17.04 -8.92 -23.69
#